data_b783a4afb6d6e5e2cd7784a1dbf6d114
#
_entry.id   b783a4afb6d6e5e2cd7784a1dbf6d114
#
_cell.length_a   1.000
_cell.length_b   1.000
_cell.length_c   1.000
_cell.angle_alpha   90.00
_cell.angle_beta   90.00
_cell.angle_gamma   90.00
#
_symmetry.space_group_name_H-M   'P 1'
#
loop_
_entity.id
_entity.type
_entity.pdbx_description
1 polymer ?
#
loop_
_entity_poly.entity_id
_entity_poly.type
_entity_poly.pdbx_seq_one_letter_code
_entity_poly.pdbx_strand_id
1 'polypeptide(L)'
;MTTTPTKPTTPVIFAGHMVYTHRFESGRTGSRFLRELRDNKKIMGLKCSKCNKVYVPPRSTCKECFSQLDKWVEVGSEGKLLTYTVLRVARDAEKDVLKKQLPVAYGIIKLDGTDTGFVHMLGEVDLDNIKIGMRVKAVFREDERKGNILDINYFKPVSKSRKR
;
A
#
# COMPACT_ATOMS: atom_id res chain seq x y z
N MET A 1 17.84 62.79 14.46
CA MET A 1 17.78 61.75 13.40
C MET A 1 16.35 61.26 13.30
N THR A 2 15.59 61.77 12.35
CA THR A 2 14.18 61.46 12.13
C THR A 2 14.12 60.21 11.23
N THR A 3 13.78 59.05 11.77
CA THR A 3 13.50 57.87 11.01
C THR A 3 12.15 57.96 10.35
N THR A 4 12.13 58.11 9.04
CA THR A 4 10.91 58.07 8.24
C THR A 4 10.32 56.64 8.32
N PRO A 5 9.04 56.50 8.70
CA PRO A 5 8.41 55.16 8.71
C PRO A 5 8.30 54.63 7.28
N THR A 6 9.01 53.52 7.01
CA THR A 6 8.89 52.79 5.73
C THR A 6 7.46 52.24 5.61
N LYS A 7 6.77 52.61 4.56
CA LYS A 7 5.43 52.11 4.22
C LYS A 7 5.50 50.59 4.06
N PRO A 8 4.64 49.80 4.69
CA PRO A 8 4.68 48.37 4.56
C PRO A 8 4.43 47.98 3.09
N THR A 9 5.41 47.26 2.52
CA THR A 9 5.34 46.78 1.15
C THR A 9 4.36 45.58 1.15
N THR A 10 3.24 45.73 0.48
CA THR A 10 2.32 44.61 0.30
C THR A 10 2.98 43.55 -0.58
N PRO A 11 3.10 42.30 -0.13
CA PRO A 11 3.70 41.25 -0.94
C PRO A 11 2.87 41.00 -2.21
N VAL A 12 3.54 40.76 -3.31
CA VAL A 12 2.90 40.32 -4.56
C VAL A 12 2.78 38.80 -4.48
N ILE A 13 1.55 38.31 -4.57
CA ILE A 13 1.24 36.89 -4.53
C ILE A 13 0.97 36.39 -5.96
N PHE A 14 1.74 35.40 -6.39
CA PHE A 14 1.47 34.69 -7.64
C PHE A 14 0.75 33.38 -7.32
N ALA A 15 -0.42 33.18 -7.92
CA ALA A 15 -1.07 31.88 -7.94
C ALA A 15 -0.46 31.04 -9.05
N GLY A 16 0.22 29.98 -8.70
CA GLY A 16 0.84 29.05 -9.64
C GLY A 16 0.91 27.64 -9.10
N HIS A 17 0.85 26.66 -9.98
CA HIS A 17 1.08 25.26 -9.66
C HIS A 17 2.49 24.89 -10.11
N MET A 18 3.33 24.44 -9.16
CA MET A 18 4.61 23.85 -9.48
C MET A 18 4.50 22.33 -9.45
N VAL A 19 4.72 21.68 -10.59
CA VAL A 19 4.76 20.23 -10.67
C VAL A 19 6.23 19.80 -10.67
N TYR A 20 6.63 19.09 -9.61
CA TYR A 20 7.97 18.52 -9.50
C TYR A 20 7.91 17.01 -9.63
N THR A 21 8.72 16.46 -10.52
CA THR A 21 8.94 15.02 -10.57
C THR A 21 10.10 14.68 -9.65
N HIS A 22 9.80 13.91 -8.61
CA HIS A 22 10.79 13.46 -7.64
C HIS A 22 11.07 11.97 -7.79
N ARG A 23 12.32 11.57 -7.56
CA ARG A 23 12.72 10.18 -7.40
C ARG A 23 13.22 10.00 -5.99
N PHE A 24 12.63 9.04 -5.27
CA PHE A 24 13.01 8.71 -3.91
C PHE A 24 13.50 7.28 -3.84
N GLU A 25 14.53 7.04 -3.04
CA GLU A 25 14.94 5.71 -2.70
C GLU A 25 13.96 5.08 -1.70
N SER A 26 13.61 3.82 -1.92
CA SER A 26 12.76 3.06 -0.99
C SER A 26 13.51 2.56 0.25
N GLY A 27 14.79 2.89 0.38
CA GLY A 27 15.67 2.45 1.45
C GLY A 27 15.96 0.94 1.41
N ARG A 28 16.82 0.46 2.31
CA ARG A 28 17.22 -0.97 2.34
C ARG A 28 16.03 -1.91 2.49
N THR A 29 15.18 -1.63 3.46
CA THR A 29 14.03 -2.48 3.79
C THR A 29 13.01 -2.51 2.66
N GLY A 30 12.63 -1.35 2.14
CA GLY A 30 11.70 -1.25 1.01
C GLY A 30 12.26 -1.87 -0.26
N SER A 31 13.53 -1.61 -0.59
CA SER A 31 14.18 -2.16 -1.78
C SER A 31 14.25 -3.69 -1.76
N ARG A 32 14.53 -4.31 -0.60
CA ARG A 32 14.53 -5.77 -0.48
C ARG A 32 13.12 -6.33 -0.65
N PHE A 33 12.13 -5.75 0.01
CA PHE A 33 10.73 -6.15 -0.10
C PHE A 33 10.24 -6.11 -1.55
N LEU A 34 10.48 -5.02 -2.26
CA LEU A 34 10.05 -4.84 -3.64
C LEU A 34 10.78 -5.77 -4.61
N ARG A 35 12.06 -6.06 -4.37
CA ARG A 35 12.80 -7.07 -5.17
C ARG A 35 12.24 -8.47 -4.97
N GLU A 36 11.91 -8.88 -3.75
CA GLU A 36 11.30 -10.19 -3.49
C GLU A 36 9.93 -10.33 -4.18
N LEU A 37 9.12 -9.26 -4.21
CA LEU A 37 7.88 -9.24 -4.98
C LEU A 37 8.13 -9.44 -6.47
N ARG A 38 9.12 -8.71 -7.02
CA ARG A 38 9.45 -8.73 -8.44
C ARG A 38 10.04 -10.08 -8.88
N ASP A 39 11.08 -10.52 -8.19
CA ASP A 39 11.91 -11.62 -8.64
C ASP A 39 11.33 -12.98 -8.25
N ASN A 40 10.78 -13.08 -7.04
CA ASN A 40 10.39 -14.34 -6.42
C ASN A 40 8.87 -14.50 -6.21
N LYS A 41 8.06 -13.46 -6.49
CA LYS A 41 6.61 -13.43 -6.17
C LYS A 41 6.34 -13.73 -4.68
N LYS A 42 7.25 -13.28 -3.79
CA LYS A 42 7.19 -13.52 -2.36
C LYS A 42 6.84 -12.24 -1.61
N ILE A 43 5.91 -12.36 -0.67
CA ILE A 43 5.60 -11.29 0.27
C ILE A 43 6.45 -11.52 1.51
N MET A 44 7.38 -10.59 1.76
CA MET A 44 8.29 -10.67 2.90
C MET A 44 7.86 -9.70 3.99
N GLY A 45 7.91 -10.13 5.22
CA GLY A 45 7.73 -9.30 6.40
C GLY A 45 8.99 -9.21 7.25
N LEU A 46 8.97 -8.30 8.23
CA LEU A 46 9.99 -8.23 9.28
C LEU A 46 9.37 -8.59 10.63
N LYS A 47 9.99 -9.54 11.31
CA LYS A 47 9.58 -10.02 12.63
C LYS A 47 10.40 -9.37 13.73
N CYS A 48 9.74 -8.88 14.77
CA CYS A 48 10.38 -8.41 15.97
C CYS A 48 10.87 -9.60 16.83
N SER A 49 12.15 -9.61 17.16
CA SER A 49 12.75 -10.65 18.02
C SER A 49 12.32 -10.54 19.49
N LYS A 50 11.88 -9.33 19.96
CA LYS A 50 11.45 -9.10 21.34
C LYS A 50 9.97 -9.43 21.57
N CYS A 51 9.07 -8.91 20.73
CA CYS A 51 7.61 -9.07 20.92
C CYS A 51 6.96 -9.98 19.86
N ASN A 52 7.75 -10.63 19.01
CA ASN A 52 7.31 -11.59 17.98
C ASN A 52 6.32 -11.03 16.93
N LYS A 53 6.09 -9.72 16.90
CA LYS A 53 5.20 -9.08 15.93
C LYS A 53 5.80 -9.12 14.53
N VAL A 54 4.95 -9.40 13.53
CA VAL A 54 5.33 -9.46 12.12
C VAL A 54 4.68 -8.31 11.36
N TYR A 55 5.50 -7.53 10.67
CA TYR A 55 5.10 -6.32 9.95
C TYR A 55 5.16 -6.52 8.43
N VAL A 56 4.03 -6.26 7.77
CA VAL A 56 3.89 -6.18 6.31
C VAL A 56 3.02 -4.96 5.97
N PRO A 57 3.48 -4.01 5.13
CA PRO A 57 4.85 -3.91 4.58
C PRO A 57 5.91 -3.82 5.69
N PRO A 58 7.15 -4.29 5.39
CA PRO A 58 8.22 -4.31 6.39
C PRO A 58 8.66 -2.89 6.76
N ARG A 59 9.05 -2.70 8.01
CA ARG A 59 9.60 -1.46 8.58
C ARG A 59 10.87 -1.76 9.35
N SER A 60 11.72 -0.77 9.54
CA SER A 60 12.99 -0.96 10.25
C SER A 60 12.86 -1.02 11.77
N THR A 61 11.77 -0.48 12.33
CA THR A 61 11.60 -0.33 13.77
C THR A 61 10.25 -0.89 14.22
N CYS A 62 10.23 -1.63 15.31
CA CYS A 62 9.02 -2.15 15.93
C CYS A 62 8.21 -1.01 16.56
N LYS A 63 6.91 -0.96 16.32
CA LYS A 63 6.05 0.10 16.89
C LYS A 63 5.74 -0.10 18.38
N GLU A 64 5.88 -1.33 18.90
CA GLU A 64 5.55 -1.66 20.27
C GLU A 64 6.75 -1.49 21.23
N CYS A 65 7.92 -1.97 20.84
CA CYS A 65 9.11 -1.97 21.70
C CYS A 65 10.28 -1.18 21.15
N PHE A 66 10.10 -0.49 20.03
CA PHE A 66 11.08 0.37 19.36
C PHE A 66 12.43 -0.30 19.02
N SER A 67 12.50 -1.63 19.10
CA SER A 67 13.70 -2.36 18.67
C SER A 67 13.84 -2.36 17.14
N GLN A 68 15.08 -2.44 16.67
CA GLN A 68 15.39 -2.67 15.27
C GLN A 68 14.81 -4.01 14.80
N LEU A 69 14.28 -4.03 13.59
CA LEU A 69 13.75 -5.21 12.93
C LEU A 69 14.70 -5.65 11.82
N ASP A 70 15.25 -6.84 11.96
CA ASP A 70 16.22 -7.43 11.02
C ASP A 70 15.84 -8.85 10.57
N LYS A 71 14.95 -9.51 11.31
CA LYS A 71 14.54 -10.88 11.03
C LYS A 71 13.48 -10.94 9.93
N TRP A 72 13.92 -11.23 8.71
CA TRP A 72 13.05 -11.42 7.58
C TRP A 72 12.30 -12.76 7.66
N VAL A 73 11.00 -12.70 7.37
CA VAL A 73 10.13 -13.87 7.30
C VAL A 73 9.30 -13.80 6.03
N GLU A 74 9.15 -14.94 5.36
CA GLU A 74 8.19 -15.07 4.27
C GLU A 74 6.79 -15.20 4.86
N VAL A 75 5.84 -14.45 4.32
CA VAL A 75 4.42 -14.54 4.67
C VAL A 75 3.65 -15.09 3.49
N GLY A 76 2.57 -15.81 3.81
CA GLY A 76 1.70 -16.36 2.78
C GLY A 76 1.00 -15.27 1.96
N SER A 77 0.52 -15.66 0.79
CA SER A 77 -0.24 -14.78 -0.10
C SER A 77 -1.71 -14.65 0.29
N GLU A 78 -2.17 -15.34 1.32
CA GLU A 78 -3.57 -15.35 1.76
C GLU A 78 -3.76 -14.56 3.05
N GLY A 79 -4.98 -14.05 3.24
CA GLY A 79 -5.32 -13.29 4.43
C GLY A 79 -6.81 -13.04 4.56
N LYS A 80 -7.17 -12.19 5.53
CA LYS A 80 -8.54 -11.75 5.77
C LYS A 80 -8.69 -10.28 5.44
N LEU A 81 -9.80 -9.91 4.82
CA LEU A 81 -10.21 -8.54 4.59
C LEU A 81 -10.67 -7.92 5.91
N LEU A 82 -9.97 -6.88 6.39
CA LEU A 82 -10.33 -6.18 7.63
C LEU A 82 -11.38 -5.09 7.38
N THR A 83 -11.22 -4.36 6.29
CA THR A 83 -12.14 -3.32 5.84
C THR A 83 -11.95 -3.07 4.35
N TYR A 84 -12.89 -2.37 3.71
CA TYR A 84 -12.79 -2.04 2.30
C TYR A 84 -13.51 -0.72 1.98
N THR A 85 -13.22 -0.19 0.81
CA THR A 85 -13.96 0.89 0.18
C THR A 85 -14.15 0.61 -1.31
N VAL A 86 -15.25 1.08 -1.86
CA VAL A 86 -15.53 1.01 -3.30
C VAL A 86 -15.53 2.42 -3.87
N LEU A 87 -14.57 2.69 -4.74
CA LEU A 87 -14.47 3.95 -5.48
C LEU A 87 -15.36 3.85 -6.72
N ARG A 88 -16.41 4.67 -6.76
CA ARG A 88 -17.35 4.74 -7.91
C ARG A 88 -17.13 5.99 -8.75
N VAL A 89 -16.49 7.01 -8.17
CA VAL A 89 -16.24 8.31 -8.82
C VAL A 89 -14.81 8.73 -8.55
N ALA A 90 -14.12 9.24 -9.57
CA ALA A 90 -12.79 9.83 -9.44
C ALA A 90 -12.88 11.37 -9.50
N ARG A 91 -11.97 12.06 -8.78
CA ARG A 91 -11.80 13.52 -8.91
C ARG A 91 -11.26 13.88 -10.30
N ASP A 92 -11.46 15.13 -10.72
CA ASP A 92 -11.12 15.59 -12.07
C ASP A 92 -9.65 15.36 -12.47
N ALA A 93 -8.72 15.56 -11.53
CA ALA A 93 -7.29 15.34 -11.76
C ALA A 93 -6.91 13.85 -11.93
N GLU A 94 -7.74 12.93 -11.46
CA GLU A 94 -7.50 11.49 -11.51
C GLU A 94 -8.30 10.78 -12.60
N LYS A 95 -9.18 11.53 -13.29
CA LYS A 95 -10.14 10.97 -14.27
C LYS A 95 -9.46 10.18 -15.37
N ASP A 96 -8.30 10.61 -15.83
CA ASP A 96 -7.65 9.98 -17.00
C ASP A 96 -7.02 8.63 -16.64
N VAL A 97 -6.54 8.47 -15.41
CA VAL A 97 -5.89 7.24 -14.94
C VAL A 97 -6.91 6.22 -14.43
N LEU A 98 -7.92 6.69 -13.70
CA LEU A 98 -8.90 5.83 -13.02
C LEU A 98 -10.17 5.56 -13.82
N LYS A 99 -10.54 6.40 -14.78
CA LYS A 99 -11.77 6.25 -15.57
C LYS A 99 -11.98 4.87 -16.20
N LYS A 100 -10.90 4.23 -16.62
CA LYS A 100 -10.95 2.90 -17.26
C LYS A 100 -11.12 1.76 -16.25
N GLN A 101 -10.98 2.04 -14.96
CA GLN A 101 -10.97 1.01 -13.91
C GLN A 101 -12.11 1.13 -12.90
N LEU A 102 -12.89 2.23 -12.96
CA LEU A 102 -14.03 2.40 -12.06
C LEU A 102 -15.24 1.56 -12.49
N PRO A 103 -15.99 1.03 -11.54
CA PRO A 103 -15.75 1.06 -10.08
C PRO A 103 -14.63 0.10 -9.64
N VAL A 104 -13.83 0.51 -8.65
CA VAL A 104 -12.73 -0.29 -8.10
C VAL A 104 -12.83 -0.39 -6.59
N ALA A 105 -12.51 -1.55 -6.03
CA ALA A 105 -12.48 -1.77 -4.59
C ALA A 105 -11.04 -1.83 -4.08
N TYR A 106 -10.80 -1.19 -2.94
CA TYR A 106 -9.58 -1.32 -2.15
C TYR A 106 -9.90 -1.89 -0.78
N GLY A 107 -9.00 -2.71 -0.26
CA GLY A 107 -9.16 -3.31 1.05
C GLY A 107 -7.92 -3.17 1.91
N ILE A 108 -8.12 -3.19 3.23
CA ILE A 108 -7.05 -3.46 4.19
C ILE A 108 -7.09 -4.96 4.48
N ILE A 109 -6.04 -5.65 4.13
CA ILE A 109 -5.93 -7.11 4.21
C ILE A 109 -4.90 -7.45 5.28
N LYS A 110 -5.29 -8.28 6.25
CA LYS A 110 -4.35 -8.87 7.21
C LYS A 110 -3.94 -10.22 6.67
N LEU A 111 -2.69 -10.31 6.21
CA LEU A 111 -2.12 -11.58 5.75
C LEU A 111 -1.95 -12.54 6.93
N ASP A 112 -2.03 -13.83 6.66
CA ASP A 112 -1.87 -14.86 7.69
C ASP A 112 -0.47 -14.80 8.30
N GLY A 113 -0.41 -14.88 9.62
CA GLY A 113 0.85 -14.77 10.36
C GLY A 113 1.39 -13.34 10.51
N THR A 114 0.64 -12.29 10.12
CA THR A 114 1.05 -10.90 10.29
C THR A 114 0.25 -10.19 11.37
N ASP A 115 0.81 -9.09 11.90
CA ASP A 115 0.16 -8.24 12.89
C ASP A 115 -0.29 -6.89 12.33
N THR A 116 -0.06 -6.64 11.03
CA THR A 116 -0.41 -5.38 10.35
C THR A 116 -1.33 -5.61 9.18
N GLY A 117 -2.08 -4.57 8.83
CA GLY A 117 -2.88 -4.55 7.62
C GLY A 117 -2.06 -4.07 6.41
N PHE A 118 -2.37 -4.62 5.27
CA PHE A 118 -1.77 -4.32 3.98
C PHE A 118 -2.85 -3.75 3.05
N VAL A 119 -2.68 -2.51 2.61
CA VAL A 119 -3.64 -1.86 1.71
C VAL A 119 -3.39 -2.30 0.28
N HIS A 120 -4.41 -2.85 -0.39
CA HIS A 120 -4.30 -3.21 -1.80
C HIS A 120 -5.66 -3.24 -2.49
N MET A 121 -5.62 -3.29 -3.83
CA MET A 121 -6.79 -3.43 -4.68
C MET A 121 -7.40 -4.82 -4.53
N LEU A 122 -8.74 -4.90 -4.57
CA LEU A 122 -9.50 -6.13 -4.69
C LEU A 122 -9.91 -6.33 -6.15
N GLY A 123 -9.68 -7.51 -6.67
CA GLY A 123 -10.07 -7.91 -8.02
C GLY A 123 -10.86 -9.21 -8.04
N GLU A 124 -11.48 -9.53 -9.16
CA GLU A 124 -12.33 -10.72 -9.30
C GLU A 124 -13.37 -10.84 -8.17
N VAL A 125 -13.90 -9.69 -7.73
CA VAL A 125 -14.84 -9.59 -6.59
C VAL A 125 -16.14 -8.96 -7.06
N ASP A 126 -17.25 -9.51 -6.58
CA ASP A 126 -18.55 -8.85 -6.73
C ASP A 126 -18.62 -7.69 -5.71
N LEU A 127 -18.65 -6.46 -6.24
CA LEU A 127 -18.57 -5.23 -5.45
C LEU A 127 -19.74 -5.04 -4.48
N ASP A 128 -20.89 -5.63 -4.78
CA ASP A 128 -22.09 -5.54 -3.94
C ASP A 128 -22.11 -6.62 -2.84
N ASN A 129 -21.27 -7.64 -2.98
CA ASN A 129 -21.18 -8.78 -2.06
C ASN A 129 -19.84 -8.85 -1.28
N ILE A 130 -19.05 -7.78 -1.25
CA ILE A 130 -17.84 -7.72 -0.42
C ILE A 130 -18.24 -7.78 1.05
N LYS A 131 -17.57 -8.65 1.83
CA LYS A 131 -17.81 -8.81 3.26
C LYS A 131 -16.52 -8.70 4.05
N ILE A 132 -16.54 -7.94 5.13
CA ILE A 132 -15.45 -7.92 6.12
C ILE A 132 -15.23 -9.35 6.65
N GLY A 133 -13.99 -9.74 6.81
CA GLY A 133 -13.60 -11.09 7.23
C GLY A 133 -13.50 -12.13 6.12
N MET A 134 -13.87 -11.79 4.86
CA MET A 134 -13.70 -12.71 3.74
C MET A 134 -12.22 -13.06 3.53
N ARG A 135 -11.98 -14.28 3.09
CA ARG A 135 -10.64 -14.76 2.74
C ARG A 135 -10.28 -14.25 1.36
N VAL A 136 -9.07 -13.73 1.23
CA VAL A 136 -8.52 -13.23 -0.03
C VAL A 136 -7.11 -13.73 -0.24
N LYS A 137 -6.70 -13.82 -1.52
CA LYS A 137 -5.38 -14.27 -1.94
C LYS A 137 -4.77 -13.29 -2.93
N ALA A 138 -3.49 -13.00 -2.78
CA ALA A 138 -2.73 -12.18 -3.71
C ALA A 138 -2.60 -12.86 -5.08
N VAL A 139 -2.83 -12.10 -6.13
CA VAL A 139 -2.59 -12.46 -7.52
C VAL A 139 -1.43 -11.59 -8.02
N PHE A 140 -0.33 -12.21 -8.37
CA PHE A 140 0.84 -11.52 -8.90
C PHE A 140 0.71 -11.29 -10.40
N ARG A 141 1.34 -10.23 -10.91
CA ARG A 141 1.49 -10.03 -12.35
C ARG A 141 2.34 -11.14 -12.96
N GLU A 142 1.88 -11.64 -14.10
CA GLU A 142 2.65 -12.62 -14.89
C GLU A 142 3.55 -11.94 -15.92
N ASP A 143 3.13 -10.77 -16.40
CA ASP A 143 3.86 -9.89 -17.30
C ASP A 143 5.03 -9.17 -16.60
N GLU A 144 5.52 -8.09 -17.18
CA GLU A 144 6.64 -7.31 -16.67
C GLU A 144 6.39 -6.81 -15.23
N ARG A 145 7.15 -7.35 -14.26
CA ARG A 145 7.21 -6.87 -12.88
C ARG A 145 8.33 -5.82 -12.75
N LYS A 146 8.01 -4.70 -12.13
CA LYS A 146 8.87 -3.51 -12.08
C LYS A 146 9.56 -3.27 -10.74
N GLY A 147 9.33 -4.12 -9.75
CA GLY A 147 9.82 -3.91 -8.39
C GLY A 147 9.05 -2.81 -7.66
N ASN A 148 7.73 -2.84 -7.79
CA ASN A 148 6.83 -1.95 -7.08
C ASN A 148 5.66 -2.73 -6.46
N ILE A 149 4.81 -2.06 -5.68
CA ILE A 149 3.70 -2.70 -5.00
C ILE A 149 2.65 -3.27 -5.95
N LEU A 150 2.57 -2.75 -7.17
CA LEU A 150 1.64 -3.20 -8.21
C LEU A 150 2.11 -4.49 -8.91
N ASP A 151 3.27 -5.05 -8.53
CA ASP A 151 3.67 -6.40 -8.92
C ASP A 151 2.74 -7.46 -8.31
N ILE A 152 2.07 -7.11 -7.20
CA ILE A 152 0.80 -7.73 -6.80
C ILE A 152 -0.29 -7.03 -7.62
N ASN A 153 -0.97 -7.76 -8.49
CA ASN A 153 -2.00 -7.17 -9.34
C ASN A 153 -3.24 -6.76 -8.51
N TYR A 154 -3.75 -7.69 -7.73
CA TYR A 154 -4.87 -7.48 -6.80
C TYR A 154 -4.95 -8.64 -5.81
N PHE A 155 -5.87 -8.51 -4.85
CA PHE A 155 -6.30 -9.64 -4.02
C PHE A 155 -7.69 -10.09 -4.45
N LYS A 156 -7.86 -11.39 -4.65
CA LYS A 156 -9.14 -12.00 -5.03
C LYS A 156 -9.73 -12.84 -3.91
N PRO A 157 -11.06 -13.00 -3.86
CA PRO A 157 -11.72 -13.92 -2.94
C PRO A 157 -11.19 -15.34 -3.11
N VAL A 158 -10.95 -16.01 -2.00
CA VAL A 158 -10.73 -17.46 -1.99
C VAL A 158 -12.09 -18.13 -1.91
N SER A 159 -12.51 -18.78 -2.99
CA SER A 159 -13.73 -19.60 -2.96
C SER A 159 -13.56 -20.71 -1.92
N LYS A 160 -14.49 -20.81 -0.98
CA LYS A 160 -14.57 -22.01 -0.14
C LYS A 160 -14.84 -23.18 -1.07
N SER A 161 -13.85 -24.04 -1.28
CA SER A 161 -14.11 -25.36 -1.86
C SER A 161 -15.20 -26.02 -0.99
N ARG A 162 -16.40 -26.17 -1.52
CA ARG A 162 -17.41 -27.05 -0.91
C ARG A 162 -16.80 -28.45 -0.94
N LYS A 163 -16.24 -28.87 0.19
CA LYS A 163 -16.06 -30.31 0.42
C LYS A 163 -17.48 -30.91 0.44
N ARG A 164 -17.77 -31.64 -0.61
CA ARG A 164 -18.88 -32.60 -0.60
C ARG A 164 -18.56 -33.74 0.33
#